data_7076d308a73abaed4588ca939a890e94
#
_entry.id   7076d308a73abaed4588ca939a890e94
#
_cell.length_a   1.000
_cell.length_b   1.000
_cell.length_c   1.000
_cell.angle_alpha   90.00
_cell.angle_beta   90.00
_cell.angle_gamma   90.00
#
_symmetry.space_group_name_H-M   'P 1'
#
loop_
_entity.id
_entity.type
_entity.pdbx_description
1 polymer ?
#
loop_
_entity_poly.entity_id
_entity_poly.type
_entity_poly.pdbx_seq_one_letter_code
_entity_poly.pdbx_strand_id
1 'polypeptide(L)'
;MRRPQPALEDPRRRIKTRAWKLLDETSGNVDFAVAAEKVASGLIPQIEDYLAEHPATKLVIVDTFQMVRDSKSDNAYAADYNDLTPLKQLADRSHIAIVVVHHTRKQGDSDVFNTVSGTNGITGCADSTMVLSNVNRADGNATLSLTGRDREFLELKIRFRQCRWHLIEKTSQEELEERDVPDDVLRTIDFMAAYPSQWQGTPTKLLGEIGAEGVSVASFGKHLAEHSAFMADRGVGYKRARTREGTVLTLSRIRMEAADDDQ
;
A
#
# COMPACT_ATOMS: atom_id res chain seq x y z
N MET A 1 6.21 38.24 -24.19
CA MET A 1 5.05 37.47 -23.67
C MET A 1 5.24 36.03 -24.02
N ARG A 2 5.72 35.21 -23.09
CA ARG A 2 5.78 33.74 -23.26
C ARG A 2 4.37 33.20 -23.10
N ARG A 3 3.86 32.53 -24.12
CA ARG A 3 2.57 31.84 -24.03
C ARG A 3 2.71 30.69 -23.01
N PRO A 4 1.79 30.54 -22.06
CA PRO A 4 1.79 29.38 -21.19
C PRO A 4 1.68 28.12 -22.07
N GLN A 5 2.56 27.16 -21.84
CA GLN A 5 2.47 25.87 -22.49
C GLN A 5 1.24 25.10 -21.97
N PRO A 6 0.61 24.26 -22.80
CA PRO A 6 -0.64 23.63 -22.43
C PRO A 6 -0.44 22.66 -21.26
N ALA A 7 -1.43 22.67 -20.44
CA ALA A 7 -1.73 21.84 -19.29
C ALA A 7 -0.94 20.54 -19.18
N LEU A 8 -0.50 20.27 -17.98
CA LEU A 8 -0.20 18.94 -17.52
C LEU A 8 -1.39 18.03 -17.92
N GLU A 9 -1.32 17.30 -18.96
CA GLU A 9 -2.27 16.36 -19.59
C GLU A 9 -3.75 16.79 -19.79
N ASP A 10 -4.39 17.55 -18.89
CA ASP A 10 -5.82 17.91 -19.00
C ASP A 10 -6.05 19.39 -19.36
N PRO A 11 -6.76 19.71 -20.47
CA PRO A 11 -7.10 21.07 -20.82
C PRO A 11 -8.13 21.68 -19.85
N ARG A 12 -8.06 23.00 -19.61
CA ARG A 12 -8.97 23.74 -18.70
C ARG A 12 -10.46 23.38 -18.87
N ARG A 13 -10.90 23.15 -20.12
CA ARG A 13 -12.28 22.76 -20.39
C ARG A 13 -12.65 21.43 -19.73
N ARG A 14 -11.75 20.45 -19.76
CA ARG A 14 -11.97 19.12 -19.19
C ARG A 14 -11.98 19.17 -17.66
N ILE A 15 -11.05 19.91 -17.06
CA ILE A 15 -11.00 20.17 -15.62
C ILE A 15 -12.31 20.81 -15.17
N LYS A 16 -12.75 21.88 -15.85
CA LYS A 16 -14.00 22.57 -15.52
C LYS A 16 -15.22 21.64 -15.61
N THR A 17 -15.30 20.81 -16.66
CA THR A 17 -16.42 19.86 -16.84
C THR A 17 -16.43 18.79 -15.74
N ARG A 18 -15.27 18.33 -15.30
CA ARG A 18 -15.15 17.37 -14.19
C ARG A 18 -15.48 18.00 -12.85
N ALA A 19 -14.97 19.20 -12.58
CA ALA A 19 -15.26 19.94 -11.36
C ALA A 19 -16.77 20.14 -11.19
N TRP A 20 -17.49 20.54 -12.24
CA TRP A 20 -18.95 20.69 -12.18
C TRP A 20 -19.75 19.40 -11.93
N LYS A 21 -19.17 18.24 -12.24
CA LYS A 21 -19.77 16.95 -11.91
C LYS A 21 -19.53 16.51 -10.48
N LEU A 22 -18.49 17.05 -9.85
CA LEU A 22 -18.07 16.64 -8.51
C LEU A 22 -18.48 17.60 -7.41
N LEU A 23 -18.62 18.87 -7.77
CA LEU A 23 -18.90 19.97 -6.84
C LEU A 23 -20.27 20.55 -7.18
N ASP A 24 -21.13 20.62 -6.18
CA ASP A 24 -22.44 21.26 -6.30
C ASP A 24 -22.32 22.80 -6.37
N GLU A 25 -21.21 23.33 -5.80
CA GLU A 25 -20.84 24.74 -5.83
C GLU A 25 -19.36 24.91 -6.15
N THR A 26 -18.95 26.09 -6.64
CA THR A 26 -17.54 26.41 -6.83
C THR A 26 -16.84 26.54 -5.48
N SER A 27 -15.91 25.64 -5.19
CA SER A 27 -15.06 25.74 -4.00
C SER A 27 -13.96 26.77 -4.25
N GLY A 28 -13.84 27.76 -3.36
CA GLY A 28 -12.69 28.68 -3.33
C GLY A 28 -11.41 28.06 -2.78
N ASN A 29 -11.42 26.74 -2.48
CA ASN A 29 -10.32 26.04 -1.83
C ASN A 29 -9.47 25.21 -2.80
N VAL A 30 -9.73 25.27 -4.11
CA VAL A 30 -9.02 24.49 -5.11
C VAL A 30 -8.66 25.37 -6.32
N ASP A 31 -7.37 25.51 -6.56
CA ASP A 31 -6.85 26.19 -7.74
C ASP A 31 -6.22 25.20 -8.71
N PHE A 32 -6.28 25.49 -10.00
CA PHE A 32 -5.74 24.65 -11.05
C PHE A 32 -4.70 25.42 -11.87
N ALA A 33 -3.45 24.98 -11.79
CA ALA A 33 -2.42 25.39 -12.71
C ALA A 33 -2.43 24.49 -13.96
N VAL A 34 -2.53 25.08 -15.12
CA VAL A 34 -2.53 24.36 -16.42
C VAL A 34 -1.20 24.48 -17.17
N ALA A 35 -0.18 25.01 -16.51
CA ALA A 35 1.20 25.05 -16.97
C ALA A 35 2.12 25.01 -15.75
N ALA A 36 3.19 24.24 -15.85
CA ALA A 36 4.24 24.16 -14.86
C ALA A 36 5.61 24.14 -15.53
N GLU A 37 6.59 24.70 -14.86
CA GLU A 37 7.99 24.55 -15.22
C GLU A 37 8.49 23.14 -14.90
N LYS A 38 9.70 22.80 -15.36
CA LYS A 38 10.35 21.55 -14.99
C LYS A 38 10.95 21.65 -13.58
N VAL A 39 11.18 20.51 -12.94
CA VAL A 39 11.75 20.47 -11.58
C VAL A 39 13.07 21.21 -11.50
N ALA A 40 14.01 20.96 -12.43
CA ALA A 40 15.32 21.59 -12.42
C ALA A 40 15.30 23.04 -12.93
N SER A 41 14.23 23.52 -13.57
CA SER A 41 14.22 24.81 -14.23
C SER A 41 13.19 25.82 -13.73
N GLY A 42 12.47 25.53 -12.64
CA GLY A 42 11.60 26.54 -12.06
C GLY A 42 10.33 26.07 -11.36
N LEU A 43 10.02 24.77 -11.34
CA LEU A 43 8.82 24.25 -10.68
C LEU A 43 8.80 24.59 -9.18
N ILE A 44 9.94 24.43 -8.50
CA ILE A 44 10.01 24.67 -7.06
C ILE A 44 9.75 26.14 -6.72
N PRO A 45 10.46 27.12 -7.32
CA PRO A 45 10.13 28.54 -7.15
C PRO A 45 8.68 28.88 -7.53
N GLN A 46 8.14 28.28 -8.59
CA GLN A 46 6.75 28.51 -9.00
C GLN A 46 5.75 28.08 -7.90
N ILE A 47 6.01 26.94 -7.23
CA ILE A 47 5.16 26.50 -6.11
C ILE A 47 5.37 27.39 -4.88
N GLU A 48 6.62 27.79 -4.58
CA GLU A 48 6.94 28.68 -3.45
C GLU A 48 6.25 30.04 -3.59
N ASP A 49 6.28 30.65 -4.78
CA ASP A 49 5.58 31.92 -5.07
C ASP A 49 4.06 31.76 -4.84
N TYR A 50 3.48 30.65 -5.30
CA TYR A 50 2.08 30.36 -5.08
C TYR A 50 1.76 30.19 -3.58
N LEU A 51 2.60 29.47 -2.82
CA LEU A 51 2.41 29.28 -1.39
C LEU A 51 2.54 30.59 -0.60
N ALA A 52 3.41 31.50 -1.04
CA ALA A 52 3.54 32.81 -0.42
C ALA A 52 2.27 33.67 -0.59
N GLU A 53 1.62 33.58 -1.75
CA GLU A 53 0.33 34.24 -2.03
C GLU A 53 -0.86 33.53 -1.37
N HIS A 54 -0.75 32.21 -1.14
CA HIS A 54 -1.81 31.34 -0.61
C HIS A 54 -1.36 30.52 0.62
N PRO A 55 -1.07 31.16 1.78
CA PRO A 55 -0.47 30.50 2.93
C PRO A 55 -1.36 29.44 3.62
N ALA A 56 -2.65 29.41 3.28
CA ALA A 56 -3.57 28.38 3.76
C ALA A 56 -3.48 27.05 2.99
N THR A 57 -2.68 26.98 1.92
CA THR A 57 -2.52 25.76 1.11
C THR A 57 -1.94 24.63 1.95
N LYS A 58 -2.55 23.43 1.88
CA LYS A 58 -2.12 22.23 2.60
C LYS A 58 -1.74 21.07 1.68
N LEU A 59 -2.13 21.15 0.40
CA LEU A 59 -1.92 20.07 -0.56
C LEU A 59 -1.58 20.66 -1.92
N VAL A 60 -0.52 20.14 -2.54
CA VAL A 60 -0.18 20.36 -3.95
C VAL A 60 -0.24 19.01 -4.67
N ILE A 61 -0.86 18.96 -5.83
CA ILE A 61 -0.94 17.76 -6.67
C ILE A 61 -0.24 18.04 -7.99
N VAL A 62 0.74 17.20 -8.34
CA VAL A 62 1.46 17.24 -9.63
C VAL A 62 0.97 16.09 -10.51
N ASP A 63 0.12 16.37 -11.50
CA ASP A 63 -0.49 15.38 -12.39
C ASP A 63 -0.17 15.73 -13.87
N THR A 64 0.80 15.06 -14.49
CA THR A 64 1.61 13.93 -13.99
C THR A 64 3.08 14.34 -13.82
N PHE A 65 3.83 13.53 -13.05
CA PHE A 65 5.26 13.73 -12.83
C PHE A 65 6.06 13.75 -14.13
N GLN A 66 5.68 12.91 -15.09
CA GLN A 66 6.34 12.85 -16.39
C GLN A 66 6.37 14.20 -17.10
N MET A 67 5.40 15.08 -16.87
CA MET A 67 5.31 16.40 -17.50
C MET A 67 6.30 17.40 -16.92
N VAL A 68 6.74 17.22 -15.69
CA VAL A 68 7.64 18.15 -14.97
C VAL A 68 9.06 17.63 -14.81
N ARG A 69 9.34 16.38 -15.21
CA ARG A 69 10.68 15.78 -15.16
C ARG A 69 11.62 16.41 -16.18
N ASP A 70 12.90 16.47 -15.82
CA ASP A 70 13.99 16.91 -16.70
C ASP A 70 14.71 15.77 -17.42
N SER A 71 14.38 14.53 -17.13
CA SER A 71 14.97 13.25 -17.51
C SER A 71 15.93 13.26 -18.71
N LYS A 72 17.23 13.48 -18.45
CA LYS A 72 18.35 13.16 -19.34
C LYS A 72 19.54 12.73 -18.47
N SER A 73 19.44 11.56 -17.81
CA SER A 73 20.59 11.00 -17.10
C SER A 73 20.78 9.55 -17.54
N ASP A 74 22.01 9.17 -17.79
CA ASP A 74 22.40 7.78 -18.10
C ASP A 74 22.15 6.83 -16.92
N ASN A 75 21.99 7.37 -15.70
CA ASN A 75 21.60 6.62 -14.51
C ASN A 75 20.14 6.95 -14.14
N ALA A 76 19.22 6.08 -14.54
CA ALA A 76 17.79 6.25 -14.32
C ALA A 76 17.42 6.36 -12.83
N TYR A 77 18.07 5.58 -11.94
CA TYR A 77 17.81 5.64 -10.51
C TYR A 77 18.16 7.00 -9.90
N ALA A 78 19.37 7.49 -10.19
CA ALA A 78 19.80 8.81 -9.71
C ALA A 78 18.93 9.94 -10.28
N ALA A 79 18.50 9.83 -11.54
CA ALA A 79 17.58 10.78 -12.16
C ALA A 79 16.22 10.82 -11.42
N ASP A 80 15.62 9.67 -11.19
CA ASP A 80 14.33 9.57 -10.51
C ASP A 80 14.39 10.15 -9.09
N TYR A 81 15.45 9.82 -8.34
CA TYR A 81 15.67 10.34 -6.99
C TYR A 81 15.92 11.85 -6.97
N ASN A 82 16.76 12.35 -7.87
CA ASN A 82 17.09 13.76 -7.96
C ASN A 82 15.90 14.64 -8.39
N ASP A 83 15.03 14.11 -9.26
CA ASP A 83 13.83 14.82 -9.68
C ASP A 83 12.77 14.94 -8.54
N LEU A 84 12.70 13.96 -7.63
CA LEU A 84 11.73 13.97 -6.52
C LEU A 84 12.25 14.67 -5.26
N THR A 85 13.53 14.62 -4.99
CA THR A 85 14.15 15.20 -3.78
C THR A 85 13.77 16.67 -3.55
N PRO A 86 13.78 17.57 -4.56
CA PRO A 86 13.38 18.96 -4.38
C PRO A 86 11.91 19.12 -3.97
N LEU A 87 11.02 18.27 -4.49
CA LEU A 87 9.60 18.27 -4.10
C LEU A 87 9.41 17.80 -2.65
N LYS A 88 10.13 16.75 -2.24
CA LYS A 88 10.11 16.30 -0.85
C LYS A 88 10.63 17.40 0.09
N GLN A 89 11.77 17.99 -0.20
CA GLN A 89 12.32 19.09 0.61
C GLN A 89 11.36 20.29 0.68
N LEU A 90 10.64 20.59 -0.40
CA LEU A 90 9.62 21.64 -0.40
C LEU A 90 8.45 21.27 0.52
N ALA A 91 7.96 20.02 0.45
CA ALA A 91 6.88 19.54 1.33
C ALA A 91 7.26 19.69 2.81
N ASP A 92 8.47 19.24 3.16
CA ASP A 92 8.98 19.26 4.54
C ASP A 92 9.11 20.70 5.08
N ARG A 93 9.78 21.61 4.33
CA ARG A 93 10.00 22.98 4.81
C ARG A 93 8.74 23.85 4.80
N SER A 94 7.78 23.55 3.95
CA SER A 94 6.52 24.31 3.84
C SER A 94 5.38 23.69 4.64
N HIS A 95 5.61 22.54 5.29
CA HIS A 95 4.61 21.78 6.06
C HIS A 95 3.31 21.52 5.27
N ILE A 96 3.46 21.08 4.03
CA ILE A 96 2.36 20.71 3.14
C ILE A 96 2.52 19.27 2.63
N ALA A 97 1.43 18.67 2.19
CA ALA A 97 1.48 17.43 1.43
C ALA A 97 1.71 17.71 -0.07
N ILE A 98 2.59 16.94 -0.70
CA ILE A 98 2.75 16.95 -2.16
C ILE A 98 2.42 15.56 -2.69
N VAL A 99 1.38 15.45 -3.50
CA VAL A 99 1.01 14.21 -4.21
C VAL A 99 1.54 14.28 -5.63
N VAL A 100 2.32 13.29 -6.01
CA VAL A 100 2.89 13.15 -7.34
C VAL A 100 2.23 11.98 -8.05
N VAL A 101 1.51 12.25 -9.13
CA VAL A 101 0.84 11.23 -9.94
C VAL A 101 1.81 10.71 -11.01
N HIS A 102 1.95 9.39 -11.09
CA HIS A 102 2.83 8.74 -12.04
C HIS A 102 2.17 7.50 -12.66
N HIS A 103 2.65 7.08 -13.82
CA HIS A 103 2.13 5.89 -14.51
C HIS A 103 2.75 4.60 -13.95
N THR A 104 1.99 3.52 -14.02
CA THR A 104 2.50 2.17 -13.80
C THR A 104 2.96 1.53 -15.13
N ARG A 105 3.86 0.56 -15.04
CA ARG A 105 4.27 -0.26 -16.19
C ARG A 105 3.12 -1.17 -16.62
N LYS A 106 3.09 -1.53 -17.90
CA LYS A 106 2.09 -2.49 -18.43
C LYS A 106 2.37 -3.92 -17.99
N GLN A 107 3.62 -4.23 -17.66
CA GLN A 107 4.02 -5.54 -17.18
C GLN A 107 3.60 -5.68 -15.71
N GLY A 108 2.87 -6.75 -15.40
CA GLY A 108 2.52 -7.09 -14.02
C GLY A 108 3.74 -7.57 -13.23
N ASP A 109 3.64 -7.47 -11.92
CA ASP A 109 4.60 -7.97 -10.95
C ASP A 109 3.83 -8.60 -9.78
N SER A 110 4.43 -9.55 -9.07
CA SER A 110 3.85 -10.13 -7.86
C SER A 110 3.68 -9.09 -6.75
N ASP A 111 4.61 -8.14 -6.66
CA ASP A 111 4.46 -6.95 -5.83
C ASP A 111 3.97 -5.78 -6.70
N VAL A 112 2.78 -5.30 -6.41
CA VAL A 112 2.14 -4.20 -7.15
C VAL A 112 2.98 -2.92 -7.15
N PHE A 113 3.77 -2.67 -6.11
CA PHE A 113 4.61 -1.47 -6.01
C PHE A 113 5.79 -1.51 -7.00
N ASN A 114 6.24 -2.69 -7.40
CA ASN A 114 7.23 -2.86 -8.47
C ASN A 114 6.68 -2.48 -9.85
N THR A 115 5.37 -2.29 -9.99
CA THR A 115 4.75 -1.86 -11.26
C THR A 115 4.90 -0.36 -11.50
N VAL A 116 5.29 0.43 -10.50
CA VAL A 116 5.53 1.88 -10.69
C VAL A 116 6.58 2.08 -11.77
N SER A 117 6.28 2.90 -12.77
CA SER A 117 7.19 3.19 -13.87
C SER A 117 8.41 3.97 -13.37
N GLY A 118 9.59 3.63 -13.88
CA GLY A 118 10.85 4.18 -13.40
C GLY A 118 11.62 3.17 -12.55
N THR A 119 12.41 3.68 -11.64
CA THR A 119 13.23 2.87 -10.73
C THR A 119 12.67 2.90 -9.31
N ASN A 120 13.21 2.08 -8.43
CA ASN A 120 12.93 2.13 -6.99
C ASN A 120 13.31 3.48 -6.35
N GLY A 121 13.97 4.38 -7.09
CA GLY A 121 14.26 5.75 -6.66
C GLY A 121 12.98 6.58 -6.45
N ILE A 122 11.92 6.33 -7.22
CA ILE A 122 10.64 7.03 -7.07
C ILE A 122 9.96 6.63 -5.76
N THR A 123 9.74 5.34 -5.55
CA THR A 123 9.08 4.81 -4.35
C THR A 123 9.94 5.03 -3.09
N GLY A 124 11.27 4.94 -3.21
CA GLY A 124 12.20 5.16 -2.11
C GLY A 124 12.28 6.62 -1.61
N CYS A 125 11.96 7.60 -2.44
CA CYS A 125 11.91 9.01 -2.05
C CYS A 125 10.60 9.38 -1.34
N ALA A 126 9.49 8.72 -1.68
CA ALA A 126 8.17 9.01 -1.14
C ALA A 126 8.01 8.48 0.30
N ASP A 127 7.27 9.22 1.14
CA ASP A 127 6.90 8.75 2.48
C ASP A 127 5.76 7.73 2.43
N SER A 128 4.91 7.83 1.40
CA SER A 128 3.83 6.86 1.14
C SER A 128 3.65 6.68 -0.36
N THR A 129 3.36 5.45 -0.77
CA THR A 129 3.07 5.09 -2.16
C THR A 129 1.67 4.50 -2.24
N MET A 130 0.91 4.94 -3.26
CA MET A 130 -0.43 4.44 -3.56
C MET A 130 -0.43 3.92 -5.00
N VAL A 131 -0.82 2.68 -5.21
CA VAL A 131 -0.90 2.07 -6.55
C VAL A 131 -2.34 1.69 -6.87
N LEU A 132 -2.89 2.30 -7.92
CA LEU A 132 -4.19 1.91 -8.47
C LEU A 132 -4.00 0.83 -9.52
N SER A 133 -4.51 -0.35 -9.25
CA SER A 133 -4.35 -1.55 -10.09
C SER A 133 -5.70 -2.22 -10.39
N ASN A 134 -5.68 -3.28 -11.18
CA ASN A 134 -6.83 -4.13 -11.50
C ASN A 134 -8.07 -3.35 -11.97
N VAL A 135 -7.86 -2.25 -12.73
CA VAL A 135 -8.96 -1.41 -13.20
C VAL A 135 -9.80 -2.15 -14.23
N ASN A 136 -10.99 -2.57 -13.83
CA ASN A 136 -11.97 -3.15 -14.73
C ASN A 136 -12.91 -2.05 -15.27
N ARG A 137 -12.81 -1.80 -16.57
CA ARG A 137 -13.61 -0.74 -17.24
C ARG A 137 -15.08 -1.10 -17.38
N ALA A 138 -15.44 -2.38 -17.31
CA ALA A 138 -16.81 -2.83 -17.50
C ALA A 138 -17.68 -2.58 -16.27
N ASP A 139 -17.16 -2.82 -15.07
CA ASP A 139 -17.88 -2.66 -13.81
C ASP A 139 -17.38 -1.49 -12.94
N GLY A 140 -16.28 -0.88 -13.36
CA GLY A 140 -15.65 0.24 -12.67
C GLY A 140 -14.85 -0.16 -11.42
N ASN A 141 -14.66 -1.47 -11.15
CA ASN A 141 -13.90 -1.92 -9.98
C ASN A 141 -12.40 -1.70 -10.17
N ALA A 142 -11.71 -1.43 -9.07
CA ALA A 142 -10.26 -1.32 -9.01
C ALA A 142 -9.76 -1.64 -7.60
N THR A 143 -8.46 -1.87 -7.51
CA THR A 143 -7.74 -2.04 -6.24
C THR A 143 -6.80 -0.85 -6.03
N LEU A 144 -6.84 -0.23 -4.86
CA LEU A 144 -5.89 0.78 -4.43
C LEU A 144 -5.07 0.20 -3.29
N SER A 145 -3.79 -0.07 -3.55
CA SER A 145 -2.83 -0.57 -2.57
C SER A 145 -2.01 0.60 -2.02
N LEU A 146 -1.84 0.66 -0.72
CA LEU A 146 -1.12 1.72 -0.01
C LEU A 146 -0.02 1.12 0.86
N THR A 147 1.14 1.78 0.88
CA THR A 147 2.24 1.48 1.82
C THR A 147 2.99 2.77 2.15
N GLY A 148 3.77 2.79 3.21
CA GLY A 148 4.57 3.96 3.60
C GLY A 148 5.51 3.66 4.75
N ARG A 149 6.36 4.65 5.09
CA ARG A 149 7.35 4.52 6.17
C ARG A 149 6.71 4.37 7.55
N ASP A 150 5.64 5.15 7.78
CA ASP A 150 4.91 5.21 9.06
C ASP A 150 3.49 4.64 8.90
N ARG A 151 3.30 3.73 7.94
CA ARG A 151 2.00 3.16 7.63
C ARG A 151 2.16 1.70 7.19
N GLU A 152 1.40 0.85 7.82
CA GLU A 152 1.24 -0.54 7.42
C GLU A 152 0.58 -0.63 6.03
N PHE A 153 0.79 -1.77 5.37
CA PHE A 153 0.16 -2.06 4.10
C PHE A 153 -1.38 -2.06 4.24
N LEU A 154 -2.05 -1.51 3.25
CA LEU A 154 -3.50 -1.45 3.18
C LEU A 154 -3.98 -1.66 1.75
N GLU A 155 -4.94 -2.53 1.56
CA GLU A 155 -5.62 -2.72 0.29
C GLU A 155 -7.08 -2.23 0.38
N LEU A 156 -7.46 -1.40 -0.60
CA LEU A 156 -8.82 -0.89 -0.74
C LEU A 156 -9.42 -1.39 -2.06
N LYS A 157 -10.50 -2.14 -2.02
CA LYS A 157 -11.33 -2.37 -3.20
C LYS A 157 -12.28 -1.20 -3.37
N ILE A 158 -12.22 -0.58 -4.53
CA ILE A 158 -12.95 0.63 -4.85
C ILE A 158 -13.70 0.49 -6.16
N ARG A 159 -14.78 1.24 -6.32
CA ARG A 159 -15.58 1.29 -7.55
C ARG A 159 -15.77 2.70 -8.04
N PHE A 160 -15.50 2.90 -9.33
CA PHE A 160 -15.71 4.18 -9.99
C PHE A 160 -17.15 4.31 -10.49
N ARG A 161 -17.90 5.27 -9.95
CA ARG A 161 -19.26 5.63 -10.40
C ARG A 161 -19.44 7.15 -10.35
N GLN A 162 -20.06 7.73 -11.37
CA GLN A 162 -20.41 9.16 -11.41
C GLN A 162 -19.22 10.09 -11.11
N CYS A 163 -18.06 9.78 -11.71
CA CYS A 163 -16.77 10.48 -11.50
C CYS A 163 -16.22 10.41 -10.08
N ARG A 164 -16.70 9.52 -9.23
CA ARG A 164 -16.21 9.31 -7.84
C ARG A 164 -15.79 7.87 -7.62
N TRP A 165 -14.79 7.69 -6.78
CA TRP A 165 -14.41 6.39 -6.25
C TRP A 165 -15.16 6.13 -4.95
N HIS A 166 -15.80 4.98 -4.87
CA HIS A 166 -16.52 4.51 -3.68
C HIS A 166 -15.76 3.33 -3.09
N LEU A 167 -15.50 3.39 -1.79
CA LEU A 167 -14.91 2.28 -1.04
C LEU A 167 -15.93 1.14 -0.97
N ILE A 168 -15.48 -0.08 -1.32
CA ILE A 168 -16.27 -1.32 -1.22
C ILE A 168 -15.78 -2.15 -0.04
N GLU A 169 -14.46 -2.35 0.04
CA GLU A 169 -13.82 -3.19 1.05
C GLU A 169 -12.49 -2.59 1.44
N LYS A 170 -12.14 -2.67 2.71
CA LYS A 170 -10.83 -2.32 3.25
C LYS A 170 -10.24 -3.58 3.86
N THR A 171 -9.04 -3.95 3.47
CA THR A 171 -8.34 -5.14 3.95
C THR A 171 -6.99 -4.71 4.53
N SER A 172 -6.73 -5.05 5.77
CA SER A 172 -5.43 -4.83 6.42
C SER A 172 -4.39 -5.84 5.96
N GLN A 173 -3.13 -5.60 6.31
CA GLN A 173 -2.05 -6.57 6.06
C GLN A 173 -2.34 -7.90 6.76
N GLU A 174 -2.77 -7.85 8.00
CA GLU A 174 -3.12 -9.04 8.80
C GLU A 174 -4.22 -9.88 8.15
N GLU A 175 -5.29 -9.22 7.67
CA GLU A 175 -6.40 -9.90 6.97
C GLU A 175 -5.97 -10.50 5.63
N LEU A 176 -4.97 -9.89 4.95
CA LEU A 176 -4.42 -10.44 3.72
C LEU A 176 -3.55 -11.66 3.98
N GLU A 177 -2.70 -11.59 5.01
CA GLU A 177 -1.88 -12.71 5.44
C GLU A 177 -2.76 -13.91 5.85
N GLU A 178 -3.88 -13.66 6.54
CA GLU A 178 -4.84 -14.69 6.92
C GLU A 178 -5.53 -15.36 5.73
N ARG A 179 -5.75 -14.65 4.62
CA ARG A 179 -6.39 -15.23 3.42
C ARG A 179 -5.59 -16.37 2.79
N ASP A 180 -4.26 -16.29 2.88
CA ASP A 180 -3.36 -17.28 2.29
C ASP A 180 -3.02 -18.42 3.27
N VAL A 181 -3.46 -18.31 4.54
CA VAL A 181 -3.23 -19.32 5.56
C VAL A 181 -4.31 -20.40 5.48
N PRO A 182 -3.95 -21.69 5.45
CA PRO A 182 -4.90 -22.77 5.48
C PRO A 182 -5.79 -22.73 6.73
N ASP A 183 -7.09 -23.03 6.56
CA ASP A 183 -8.10 -23.02 7.63
C ASP A 183 -7.72 -23.90 8.84
N ASP A 184 -7.02 -25.01 8.61
CA ASP A 184 -6.53 -25.89 9.66
C ASP A 184 -5.44 -25.25 10.56
N VAL A 185 -4.67 -24.31 10.01
CA VAL A 185 -3.70 -23.50 10.77
C VAL A 185 -4.44 -22.47 11.62
N LEU A 186 -5.41 -21.74 11.04
CA LEU A 186 -6.22 -20.76 11.76
C LEU A 186 -6.99 -21.42 12.91
N ARG A 187 -7.63 -22.57 12.67
CA ARG A 187 -8.29 -23.36 13.72
C ARG A 187 -7.33 -23.83 14.80
N THR A 188 -6.07 -24.11 14.44
CA THR A 188 -5.05 -24.48 15.45
C THR A 188 -4.71 -23.30 16.34
N ILE A 189 -4.64 -22.08 15.82
CA ILE A 189 -4.42 -20.85 16.58
C ILE A 189 -5.61 -20.61 17.52
N ASP A 190 -6.85 -20.67 17.02
CA ASP A 190 -8.07 -20.50 17.80
C ASP A 190 -8.18 -21.54 18.91
N PHE A 191 -7.86 -22.80 18.63
CA PHE A 191 -7.82 -23.88 19.60
C PHE A 191 -6.84 -23.55 20.74
N MET A 192 -5.63 -23.09 20.39
CA MET A 192 -4.62 -22.71 21.38
C MET A 192 -4.99 -21.44 22.14
N ALA A 193 -5.78 -20.54 21.57
CA ALA A 193 -6.30 -19.38 22.30
C ALA A 193 -7.21 -19.78 23.48
N ALA A 194 -7.94 -20.87 23.35
CA ALA A 194 -8.78 -21.44 24.41
C ALA A 194 -8.02 -22.40 25.34
N TYR A 195 -6.83 -22.84 24.97
CA TYR A 195 -6.04 -23.81 25.73
C TYR A 195 -5.15 -23.13 26.77
N PRO A 196 -5.07 -23.64 28.02
CA PRO A 196 -4.48 -22.87 29.11
C PRO A 196 -2.97 -22.65 29.05
N SER A 197 -2.17 -23.56 28.44
CA SER A 197 -0.70 -23.37 28.41
C SER A 197 0.00 -24.11 27.28
N GLN A 198 -0.05 -25.43 27.28
CA GLN A 198 0.66 -26.27 26.31
C GLN A 198 -0.19 -27.46 25.92
N TRP A 199 -0.19 -27.81 24.66
CA TRP A 199 -0.80 -29.02 24.11
C TRP A 199 0.29 -29.90 23.51
N GLN A 200 0.14 -31.25 23.72
CA GLN A 200 1.04 -32.22 23.12
C GLN A 200 0.25 -33.44 22.64
N GLY A 201 0.55 -33.89 21.44
CA GLY A 201 -0.10 -35.07 20.87
C GLY A 201 0.32 -35.38 19.45
N THR A 202 -0.37 -36.32 18.81
CA THR A 202 -0.13 -36.63 17.40
C THR A 202 -0.86 -35.65 16.48
N PRO A 203 -0.40 -35.47 15.22
CA PRO A 203 -1.13 -34.66 14.25
C PRO A 203 -2.57 -35.10 14.04
N THR A 204 -2.84 -36.41 14.06
CA THR A 204 -4.19 -36.97 13.94
C THR A 204 -5.10 -36.57 15.10
N LYS A 205 -4.57 -36.55 16.30
CA LYS A 205 -5.31 -36.13 17.48
C LYS A 205 -5.66 -34.64 17.40
N LEU A 206 -4.69 -33.80 17.02
CA LEU A 206 -4.92 -32.37 16.88
C LEU A 206 -5.98 -32.07 15.82
N LEU A 207 -5.91 -32.71 14.64
CA LEU A 207 -6.92 -32.56 13.59
C LEU A 207 -8.34 -32.86 14.08
N GLY A 208 -8.48 -33.90 14.90
CA GLY A 208 -9.79 -34.25 15.52
C GLY A 208 -10.26 -33.18 16.51
N GLU A 209 -9.37 -32.62 17.32
CA GLU A 209 -9.70 -31.62 18.35
C GLU A 209 -10.04 -30.25 17.74
N ILE A 210 -9.40 -29.85 16.63
CA ILE A 210 -9.72 -28.59 15.92
C ILE A 210 -10.89 -28.72 14.93
N GLY A 211 -11.42 -29.94 14.73
CA GLY A 211 -12.54 -30.20 13.83
C GLY A 211 -12.23 -29.87 12.35
N ALA A 212 -10.99 -30.03 11.90
CA ALA A 212 -10.61 -29.79 10.53
C ALA A 212 -10.94 -31.03 9.66
N GLU A 213 -11.95 -30.89 8.81
CA GLU A 213 -12.37 -31.95 7.88
C GLU A 213 -11.72 -31.75 6.50
N GLY A 214 -11.50 -32.87 5.78
CA GLY A 214 -11.01 -32.82 4.39
C GLY A 214 -9.50 -32.61 4.23
N VAL A 215 -8.74 -32.49 5.33
CA VAL A 215 -7.28 -32.32 5.30
C VAL A 215 -6.58 -33.62 5.68
N SER A 216 -5.59 -34.05 4.88
CA SER A 216 -4.77 -35.21 5.23
C SER A 216 -3.80 -34.86 6.38
N VAL A 217 -3.47 -35.86 7.22
CA VAL A 217 -2.48 -35.69 8.30
C VAL A 217 -1.13 -35.18 7.78
N ALA A 218 -0.74 -35.61 6.57
CA ALA A 218 0.50 -35.19 5.94
C ALA A 218 0.46 -33.72 5.49
N SER A 219 -0.64 -33.28 4.85
CA SER A 219 -0.86 -31.87 4.48
C SER A 219 -0.92 -30.97 5.70
N PHE A 220 -1.67 -31.37 6.73
CA PHE A 220 -1.75 -30.64 7.99
C PHE A 220 -0.38 -30.41 8.63
N GLY A 221 0.43 -31.48 8.74
CA GLY A 221 1.78 -31.35 9.30
C GLY A 221 2.70 -30.45 8.46
N LYS A 222 2.47 -30.36 7.16
CA LYS A 222 3.16 -29.44 6.25
C LYS A 222 2.68 -28.01 6.47
N HIS A 223 1.38 -27.76 6.51
CA HIS A 223 0.78 -26.45 6.77
C HIS A 223 1.27 -25.83 8.07
N LEU A 224 1.25 -26.60 9.19
CA LEU A 224 1.76 -26.11 10.47
C LEU A 224 3.25 -25.75 10.43
N ALA A 225 4.06 -26.53 9.69
CA ALA A 225 5.49 -26.25 9.57
C ALA A 225 5.77 -25.00 8.71
N GLU A 226 5.07 -24.85 7.60
CA GLU A 226 5.20 -23.71 6.69
C GLU A 226 4.72 -22.41 7.32
N HIS A 227 3.68 -22.45 8.16
CA HIS A 227 3.09 -21.29 8.82
C HIS A 227 3.50 -21.13 10.28
N SER A 228 4.60 -21.79 10.71
CA SER A 228 5.05 -21.73 12.11
C SER A 228 5.44 -20.33 12.59
N ALA A 229 6.00 -19.49 11.72
CA ALA A 229 6.27 -18.09 12.00
C ALA A 229 4.97 -17.30 12.21
N PHE A 230 4.01 -17.44 11.31
CA PHE A 230 2.67 -16.84 11.40
C PHE A 230 1.95 -17.22 12.70
N MET A 231 2.06 -18.51 13.12
CA MET A 231 1.53 -18.98 14.40
C MET A 231 2.24 -18.32 15.59
N ALA A 232 3.57 -18.17 15.50
CA ALA A 232 4.37 -17.54 16.56
C ALA A 232 4.01 -16.07 16.76
N ASP A 233 3.79 -15.31 15.67
CA ASP A 233 3.33 -13.92 15.70
C ASP A 233 1.95 -13.77 16.34
N ARG A 234 1.15 -14.86 16.37
CA ARG A 234 -0.15 -14.94 17.05
C ARG A 234 -0.08 -15.66 18.41
N GLY A 235 1.11 -15.74 18.98
CA GLY A 235 1.35 -16.25 20.32
C GLY A 235 1.31 -17.79 20.44
N VAL A 236 1.43 -18.53 19.32
CA VAL A 236 1.42 -20.00 19.31
C VAL A 236 2.75 -20.55 18.83
N GLY A 237 3.54 -21.10 19.76
CA GLY A 237 4.78 -21.81 19.45
C GLY A 237 4.50 -23.21 18.92
N TYR A 238 5.24 -23.61 17.88
CA TYR A 238 5.14 -24.91 17.24
C TYR A 238 6.48 -25.67 17.31
N LYS A 239 6.42 -26.93 17.75
CA LYS A 239 7.56 -27.87 17.68
C LYS A 239 7.07 -29.22 17.18
N ARG A 240 7.88 -29.88 16.36
CA ARG A 240 7.66 -31.22 15.85
C ARG A 240 8.85 -32.11 16.19
N ALA A 241 8.58 -33.25 16.79
CA ALA A 241 9.57 -34.27 17.09
C ALA A 241 9.14 -35.63 16.50
N ARG A 242 10.10 -36.43 16.07
CA ARG A 242 9.86 -37.82 15.64
C ARG A 242 10.32 -38.75 16.78
N THR A 243 9.40 -39.55 17.31
CA THR A 243 9.65 -40.54 18.33
C THR A 243 9.60 -41.95 17.75
N ARG A 244 9.90 -42.95 18.56
CA ARG A 244 9.74 -44.38 18.17
C ARG A 244 8.27 -44.74 17.89
N GLU A 245 7.33 -44.01 18.48
CA GLU A 245 5.88 -44.24 18.38
C GLU A 245 5.23 -43.38 17.29
N GLY A 246 5.99 -42.51 16.61
CA GLY A 246 5.49 -41.63 15.55
C GLY A 246 5.87 -40.17 15.70
N THR A 247 5.14 -39.31 14.98
CA THR A 247 5.32 -37.85 15.07
C THR A 247 4.54 -37.29 16.24
N VAL A 248 5.21 -36.48 17.04
CA VAL A 248 4.61 -35.74 18.16
C VAL A 248 4.73 -34.22 17.85
N LEU A 249 3.62 -33.52 18.02
CA LEU A 249 3.53 -32.06 17.95
C LEU A 249 3.45 -31.52 19.37
N THR A 250 4.12 -30.40 19.58
CA THR A 250 4.00 -29.60 20.81
C THR A 250 3.64 -28.18 20.41
N LEU A 251 2.51 -27.69 20.88
CA LEU A 251 2.04 -26.33 20.77
C LEU A 251 2.13 -25.66 22.13
N SER A 252 2.63 -24.44 22.20
CA SER A 252 2.78 -23.69 23.44
C SER A 252 2.33 -22.25 23.28
N ARG A 253 1.78 -21.64 24.31
CA ARG A 253 1.54 -20.19 24.30
C ARG A 253 2.87 -19.45 24.44
N ILE A 254 3.11 -18.51 23.54
CA ILE A 254 4.19 -17.54 23.62
C ILE A 254 3.60 -16.26 24.22
N ARG A 255 4.19 -15.74 25.32
CA ARG A 255 3.83 -14.41 25.78
C ARG A 255 4.30 -13.42 24.71
N MET A 256 3.39 -12.71 24.09
CA MET A 256 3.73 -11.50 23.35
C MET A 256 4.17 -10.46 24.40
N GLU A 257 5.41 -10.05 24.38
CA GLU A 257 5.84 -8.84 25.08
C GLU A 257 5.05 -7.69 24.45
N ALA A 258 4.20 -7.04 25.26
CA ALA A 258 3.59 -5.80 24.84
C ALA A 258 4.72 -4.87 24.40
N ALA A 259 4.65 -4.34 23.17
CA ALA A 259 5.52 -3.26 22.77
C ALA A 259 5.31 -2.16 23.83
N ASP A 260 6.37 -1.87 24.59
CA ASP A 260 6.38 -0.73 25.49
C ASP A 260 6.12 0.51 24.63
N ASP A 261 4.90 1.05 24.74
CA ASP A 261 4.59 2.42 24.36
C ASP A 261 5.37 3.33 25.33
N ASP A 262 6.64 3.54 25.04
CA ASP A 262 7.45 4.54 25.73
C ASP A 262 7.56 5.79 24.86
N GLN A 263 6.71 6.79 25.22
CA GLN A 263 6.82 8.25 25.15
C GLN A 263 6.90 8.93 23.77
#